data_970ff5146a52325d40558e4370b1bfb1
#
_entry.id   970ff5146a52325d40558e4370b1bfb1
#
_cell.length_a   1.000
_cell.length_b   1.000
_cell.length_c   1.000
_cell.angle_alpha   90.00
_cell.angle_beta   90.00
_cell.angle_gamma   90.00
#
_symmetry.space_group_name_H-M   'P 1'
#
loop_
_entity.id
_entity.type
_entity.pdbx_description
1 polymer ?
#
loop_
_entity_poly.entity_id
_entity_poly.type
_entity_poly.pdbx_seq_one_letter_code
_entity_poly.pdbx_strand_id
1 'polypeptide(L)'
;MPAGRRHPFVPVLQIALALVLMATLFAPPVGATGTTPTLRVFVSQSRITVERNRRDFVFADPGAWVTPVGDDFELWVSRPDYDTPITIKQVDPDTKAVLRTFPAPAKDAWAGLKDFAHYKVRDADGKVVAGDTFSFCPNGHPRQRLSDESPLNPTYPSFCNGGPFTRGSIWGIDDGWATGLIGGLYRGLGWKAERRNYRITFRIEASWVDLLDISPVDATAVVHVRAVDRETLAPRRTTAQLAVPKATPSPRTPIVTDPDPLSLPDLVALPGWGMSTYARRGDDYLTFSSTEWNAGPGTLVVEGFRGTEDPKMDAFQYFLRDGLPVGKAPIGQLEYHAGGGHNHWHFEQFTRYTLLDGSRQQVLVSGKQSWCLVNTDAIDLTLPDANLREFGQDLGTSCGGPSALWIREVLDVGWGDTYDQYVAGQAFDITDLPNGTYYVRVHVNPLGAMIESSTANNVEDRLIRLRGKPGHRRVVVPPWHGIDTENVCFYCF
;
A
#
# COMPACT_ATOMS: atom_id res chain seq x y z
N MET A 1 78.04 -54.46 36.68
CA MET A 1 78.03 -54.64 35.18
C MET A 1 76.59 -54.86 34.81
N PRO A 2 75.91 -54.10 33.93
CA PRO A 2 76.29 -53.27 32.81
C PRO A 2 75.69 -51.88 32.85
N ALA A 3 76.33 -51.06 32.19
CA ALA A 3 76.13 -50.09 31.17
C ALA A 3 74.85 -49.19 31.18
N GLY A 4 75.08 -47.95 31.57
CA GLY A 4 74.13 -46.90 31.44
C GLY A 4 73.98 -46.41 29.99
N ARG A 5 72.76 -46.12 29.62
CA ARG A 5 72.46 -45.31 28.41
C ARG A 5 71.99 -43.88 28.81
N ARG A 6 72.72 -42.95 28.36
CA ARG A 6 72.44 -41.48 28.44
C ARG A 6 71.35 -41.16 27.39
N HIS A 7 70.28 -40.53 27.80
CA HIS A 7 69.34 -39.88 26.92
C HIS A 7 69.76 -38.43 26.68
N PRO A 8 69.68 -37.90 25.45
CA PRO A 8 69.95 -36.49 25.16
C PRO A 8 68.79 -35.60 25.56
N PHE A 9 69.12 -34.50 26.20
CA PHE A 9 68.23 -33.39 26.44
C PHE A 9 67.77 -32.76 25.13
N VAL A 10 66.46 -32.67 24.90
CA VAL A 10 65.83 -31.85 23.84
C VAL A 10 65.39 -30.54 24.52
N PRO A 11 65.78 -29.38 24.02
CA PRO A 11 65.32 -28.11 24.57
C PRO A 11 63.87 -27.86 24.12
N VAL A 12 63.00 -27.65 25.12
CA VAL A 12 61.64 -27.19 24.88
C VAL A 12 61.66 -25.77 24.36
N LEU A 13 61.36 -25.60 23.08
CA LEU A 13 61.18 -24.33 22.46
C LEU A 13 59.81 -23.77 22.90
N GLN A 14 59.80 -22.76 23.77
CA GLN A 14 58.63 -22.04 24.16
C GLN A 14 58.17 -21.20 22.93
N ILE A 15 57.13 -21.62 22.24
CA ILE A 15 56.41 -20.85 21.25
C ILE A 15 55.50 -19.88 22.02
N ALA A 16 55.94 -18.66 22.16
CA ALA A 16 55.07 -17.57 22.62
C ALA A 16 54.05 -17.28 21.52
N LEU A 17 52.80 -17.72 21.70
CA LEU A 17 51.67 -17.43 20.83
C LEU A 17 51.29 -15.97 21.08
N ALA A 18 51.80 -15.06 20.26
CA ALA A 18 51.35 -13.65 20.23
C ALA A 18 49.93 -13.67 19.66
N LEU A 19 48.94 -13.55 20.51
CA LEU A 19 47.56 -13.18 20.15
C LEU A 19 47.60 -11.75 19.62
N VAL A 20 47.73 -11.59 18.30
CA VAL A 20 47.40 -10.31 17.64
C VAL A 20 45.88 -10.19 17.67
N LEU A 21 45.36 -9.44 18.63
CA LEU A 21 44.00 -8.91 18.60
C LEU A 21 43.93 -7.96 17.40
N MET A 22 43.45 -8.48 16.25
CA MET A 22 42.94 -7.60 15.21
C MET A 22 41.68 -6.93 15.75
N ALA A 23 41.87 -5.76 16.38
CA ALA A 23 40.77 -4.81 16.50
C ALA A 23 40.43 -4.37 15.08
N THR A 24 39.41 -5.00 14.48
CA THR A 24 38.71 -4.43 13.35
C THR A 24 38.14 -3.13 13.84
N LEU A 25 38.84 -2.04 13.62
CA LEU A 25 38.29 -0.70 13.64
C LEU A 25 37.15 -0.73 12.61
N PHE A 26 35.91 -0.90 13.10
CA PHE A 26 34.76 -0.45 12.38
C PHE A 26 34.95 1.07 12.25
N ALA A 27 35.50 1.48 11.13
CA ALA A 27 35.37 2.87 10.73
C ALA A 27 33.86 3.17 10.79
N PRO A 28 33.43 4.23 11.48
CA PRO A 28 32.05 4.66 11.34
C PRO A 28 31.80 4.85 9.84
N PRO A 29 30.61 4.50 9.32
CA PRO A 29 30.30 4.78 7.94
C PRO A 29 30.65 6.24 7.68
N VAL A 30 31.38 6.49 6.61
CA VAL A 30 31.72 7.84 6.14
C VAL A 30 30.37 8.53 6.04
N GLY A 31 30.08 9.43 6.98
CA GLY A 31 28.82 10.13 7.03
C GLY A 31 28.60 10.80 5.66
N ALA A 32 27.47 10.57 5.07
CA ALA A 32 27.01 11.33 3.94
C ALA A 32 27.20 12.81 4.28
N THR A 33 28.00 13.53 3.52
CA THR A 33 28.26 14.97 3.69
C THR A 33 27.05 15.80 3.25
N GLY A 34 25.92 15.17 2.98
CA GLY A 34 24.62 15.77 2.66
C GLY A 34 23.88 16.20 3.91
N THR A 35 23.25 17.35 3.85
CA THR A 35 22.27 17.77 4.87
C THR A 35 21.09 16.81 4.86
N THR A 36 20.61 16.37 6.06
CA THR A 36 19.40 15.54 6.15
C THR A 36 18.25 16.21 5.40
N PRO A 37 17.58 15.52 4.46
CA PRO A 37 16.47 16.09 3.70
C PRO A 37 15.36 16.62 4.60
N THR A 38 14.85 17.80 4.28
CA THR A 38 13.72 18.43 4.97
C THR A 38 12.59 18.75 3.98
N LEU A 39 11.57 19.48 4.40
CA LEU A 39 10.44 19.83 3.56
C LEU A 39 10.26 21.35 3.46
N ARG A 40 9.76 21.79 2.30
CA ARG A 40 9.36 23.19 2.05
C ARG A 40 7.92 23.25 1.57
N VAL A 41 7.12 24.14 2.17
CA VAL A 41 5.82 24.52 1.62
C VAL A 41 5.95 25.72 0.68
N PHE A 42 5.32 25.65 -0.47
CA PHE A 42 5.28 26.76 -1.41
C PHE A 42 3.93 26.86 -2.12
N VAL A 43 3.69 27.93 -2.85
CA VAL A 43 2.49 28.14 -3.66
C VAL A 43 2.87 28.43 -5.10
N SER A 44 2.15 27.83 -6.04
CA SER A 44 2.41 28.06 -7.48
C SER A 44 2.00 29.45 -7.94
N GLN A 45 1.08 30.10 -7.22
CA GLN A 45 0.60 31.44 -7.52
C GLN A 45 0.51 32.29 -6.25
N SER A 46 1.32 33.33 -6.14
CA SER A 46 1.30 34.25 -5.00
C SER A 46 0.10 35.21 -5.02
N ARG A 47 -0.63 35.30 -6.15
CA ARG A 47 -1.83 36.13 -6.32
C ARG A 47 -2.82 35.37 -7.19
N ILE A 48 -4.07 35.28 -6.71
CA ILE A 48 -5.19 34.67 -7.45
C ILE A 48 -6.42 35.53 -7.39
N THR A 49 -7.27 35.43 -8.41
CA THR A 49 -8.62 36.01 -8.42
C THR A 49 -9.63 34.87 -8.37
N VAL A 50 -10.58 34.93 -7.46
CA VAL A 50 -11.65 33.96 -7.28
C VAL A 50 -13.03 34.58 -7.45
N GLU A 51 -13.94 33.81 -8.05
CA GLU A 51 -15.31 34.27 -8.28
C GLU A 51 -16.21 33.88 -7.12
N ARG A 52 -17.04 34.81 -6.66
CA ARG A 52 -18.11 34.56 -5.71
C ARG A 52 -19.31 33.93 -6.42
N ASN A 53 -19.83 32.85 -5.85
CA ASN A 53 -21.09 32.28 -6.31
C ASN A 53 -22.31 33.10 -5.78
N ARG A 54 -23.51 32.69 -6.18
CA ARG A 54 -24.78 33.36 -5.78
C ARG A 54 -25.06 33.33 -4.26
N ARG A 55 -24.30 32.57 -3.47
CA ARG A 55 -24.40 32.48 -2.00
C ARG A 55 -23.25 33.20 -1.30
N ASP A 56 -22.57 34.09 -2.00
CA ASP A 56 -21.37 34.78 -1.51
C ASP A 56 -20.24 33.87 -1.09
N PHE A 57 -20.15 32.67 -1.67
CA PHE A 57 -19.15 31.70 -1.36
C PHE A 57 -18.09 31.64 -2.47
N VAL A 58 -16.82 31.54 -2.10
CA VAL A 58 -15.68 31.33 -3.01
C VAL A 58 -15.05 30.01 -2.75
N PHE A 59 -14.44 29.46 -3.80
CA PHE A 59 -13.53 28.33 -3.74
C PHE A 59 -12.20 28.76 -4.35
N ALA A 60 -11.12 28.57 -3.61
CA ALA A 60 -9.78 28.91 -4.04
C ALA A 60 -8.90 27.65 -4.06
N ASP A 61 -8.26 27.40 -5.18
CA ASP A 61 -7.14 26.48 -5.28
C ASP A 61 -5.87 27.31 -5.56
N PRO A 62 -5.08 27.63 -4.53
CA PRO A 62 -3.87 28.42 -4.69
C PRO A 62 -2.68 27.60 -5.19
N GLY A 63 -2.83 26.30 -5.41
CA GLY A 63 -1.71 25.41 -5.72
C GLY A 63 -0.68 25.41 -4.59
N ALA A 64 -1.10 25.03 -3.39
CA ALA A 64 -0.20 24.84 -2.25
C ALA A 64 0.46 23.46 -2.31
N TRP A 65 1.79 23.44 -2.23
CA TRP A 65 2.62 22.26 -2.46
C TRP A 65 3.66 22.07 -1.38
N VAL A 66 4.10 20.82 -1.21
CA VAL A 66 5.27 20.46 -0.40
C VAL A 66 6.29 19.77 -1.30
N THR A 67 7.54 20.16 -1.19
CA THR A 67 8.69 19.58 -1.91
C THR A 67 9.81 19.30 -0.93
N PRO A 68 10.68 18.31 -1.19
CA PRO A 68 11.88 18.11 -0.39
C PRO A 68 12.89 19.23 -0.60
N VAL A 69 13.79 19.36 0.36
CA VAL A 69 14.95 20.27 0.32
C VAL A 69 16.19 19.45 0.68
N GLY A 70 17.11 19.39 -0.26
CA GLY A 70 18.41 18.74 -0.10
C GLY A 70 18.54 17.45 -0.90
N ASP A 71 17.59 16.53 -0.82
CA ASP A 71 17.57 15.25 -1.51
C ASP A 71 16.15 14.66 -1.41
N ASP A 72 15.92 13.46 -1.94
CA ASP A 72 14.67 12.71 -1.78
C ASP A 72 14.27 12.61 -0.30
N PHE A 73 13.01 12.87 -0.02
CA PHE A 73 12.48 12.74 1.33
C PHE A 73 11.76 11.40 1.46
N GLU A 74 12.32 10.46 2.25
CA GLU A 74 11.76 9.13 2.43
C GLU A 74 11.48 8.83 3.90
N LEU A 75 10.29 8.30 4.17
CA LEU A 75 9.85 7.83 5.49
C LEU A 75 9.46 6.35 5.41
N TRP A 76 10.01 5.56 6.31
CA TRP A 76 9.57 4.18 6.56
C TRP A 76 8.63 4.17 7.74
N VAL A 77 7.40 3.75 7.48
CA VAL A 77 6.32 3.62 8.45
C VAL A 77 6.07 2.14 8.64
N SER A 78 6.50 1.58 9.77
CA SER A 78 6.48 0.12 9.90
C SER A 78 6.30 -0.36 11.35
N ARG A 79 5.87 -1.62 11.46
CA ARG A 79 5.83 -2.42 12.68
C ARG A 79 6.36 -3.83 12.37
N PRO A 80 7.15 -4.45 13.26
CA PRO A 80 7.71 -5.78 13.02
C PRO A 80 6.64 -6.89 13.07
N ASP A 81 5.58 -6.66 13.83
CA ASP A 81 4.43 -7.54 14.00
C ASP A 81 3.18 -6.74 14.33
N TYR A 82 2.04 -7.40 14.45
CA TYR A 82 0.75 -6.74 14.70
C TYR A 82 0.54 -6.32 16.17
N ASP A 83 1.33 -6.83 17.09
CA ASP A 83 1.29 -6.49 18.52
C ASP A 83 2.19 -5.30 18.87
N THR A 84 3.12 -4.95 17.99
CA THR A 84 4.07 -3.85 18.18
C THR A 84 3.53 -2.55 17.59
N PRO A 85 3.67 -1.41 18.31
CA PRO A 85 3.29 -0.10 17.79
C PRO A 85 4.07 0.27 16.52
N ILE A 86 3.40 1.02 15.64
CA ILE A 86 4.00 1.56 14.42
C ILE A 86 5.08 2.56 14.77
N THR A 87 6.19 2.54 14.03
CA THR A 87 7.26 3.52 14.09
C THR A 87 7.39 4.24 12.75
N ILE A 88 7.75 5.53 12.79
CA ILE A 88 8.09 6.30 11.61
C ILE A 88 9.58 6.64 11.69
N LYS A 89 10.31 6.34 10.62
CA LYS A 89 11.74 6.63 10.49
C LYS A 89 11.99 7.38 9.20
N GLN A 90 12.71 8.49 9.24
CA GLN A 90 13.29 9.05 8.04
C GLN A 90 14.55 8.26 7.72
N VAL A 91 14.66 7.85 6.47
CA VAL A 91 15.80 7.08 5.98
C VAL A 91 16.47 7.79 4.81
N ASP A 92 17.73 7.52 4.63
CA ASP A 92 18.47 7.90 3.43
C ASP A 92 18.03 6.95 2.29
N PRO A 93 17.55 7.46 1.14
CA PRO A 93 16.98 6.63 0.10
C PRO A 93 17.97 5.67 -0.56
N ASP A 94 19.27 6.04 -0.60
CA ASP A 94 20.31 5.23 -1.24
C ASP A 94 20.86 4.17 -0.29
N THR A 95 21.25 4.59 0.92
CA THR A 95 21.95 3.73 1.88
C THR A 95 21.00 2.99 2.81
N LYS A 96 19.71 3.38 2.87
CA LYS A 96 18.69 2.92 3.82
C LYS A 96 19.09 3.14 5.28
N ALA A 97 20.06 4.01 5.54
CA ALA A 97 20.45 4.41 6.88
C ALA A 97 19.34 5.23 7.55
N VAL A 98 19.04 4.93 8.81
CA VAL A 98 18.07 5.72 9.58
C VAL A 98 18.68 7.07 9.95
N LEU A 99 18.12 8.15 9.42
CA LEU A 99 18.53 9.53 9.68
C LEU A 99 17.90 10.06 10.99
N ARG A 100 16.62 9.74 11.22
CA ARG A 100 15.91 10.07 12.46
C ARG A 100 14.72 9.14 12.70
N THR A 101 14.30 9.03 13.95
CA THR A 101 13.09 8.30 14.35
C THR A 101 12.11 9.28 14.97
N PHE A 102 10.86 9.25 14.54
CA PHE A 102 9.80 10.10 15.06
C PHE A 102 9.12 9.46 16.26
N PRO A 103 8.55 10.26 17.17
CA PRO A 103 7.74 9.73 18.26
C PRO A 103 6.56 8.93 17.69
N ALA A 104 6.11 7.94 18.46
CA ALA A 104 5.01 7.07 18.06
C ALA A 104 3.79 7.90 17.59
N PRO A 105 3.24 7.61 16.43
CA PRO A 105 2.11 8.34 15.90
C PRO A 105 0.88 8.10 16.76
N ALA A 106 -0.01 9.08 16.84
CA ALA A 106 -1.36 8.88 17.35
C ALA A 106 -2.11 7.89 16.46
N LYS A 107 -3.20 7.35 16.96
CA LYS A 107 -3.99 6.18 16.52
C LYS A 107 -4.28 5.94 15.03
N ASP A 108 -4.00 6.85 14.09
CA ASP A 108 -4.36 6.70 12.67
C ASP A 108 -3.13 6.85 11.75
N ALA A 109 -2.06 6.22 12.14
CA ALA A 109 -0.70 6.39 11.64
C ALA A 109 -0.45 6.06 10.17
N TRP A 110 -1.38 5.42 9.48
CA TRP A 110 -1.20 5.09 8.06
C TRP A 110 -1.68 6.20 7.11
N ALA A 111 -2.39 7.22 7.61
CA ALA A 111 -2.98 8.28 6.79
C ALA A 111 -2.04 9.45 6.46
N GLY A 112 -0.77 9.36 6.84
CA GLY A 112 0.21 10.43 6.66
C GLY A 112 0.64 11.10 7.97
N LEU A 113 1.30 12.24 7.84
CA LEU A 113 1.80 13.04 8.96
C LEU A 113 0.63 13.82 9.58
N LYS A 114 0.19 13.39 10.77
CA LYS A 114 -0.99 13.94 11.44
C LYS A 114 -0.79 15.41 11.85
N ASP A 115 -1.82 16.21 11.66
CA ASP A 115 -1.81 17.65 12.01
C ASP A 115 -0.54 18.35 11.49
N PHE A 116 -0.17 18.07 10.24
CA PHE A 116 1.10 18.54 9.67
C PHE A 116 1.12 20.04 9.41
N ALA A 117 0.02 20.59 8.91
CA ALA A 117 -0.04 21.98 8.55
C ALA A 117 -1.45 22.57 8.76
N HIS A 118 -1.51 23.88 8.84
CA HIS A 118 -2.77 24.62 8.85
C HIS A 118 -2.79 25.73 7.79
N TYR A 119 -4.00 26.17 7.43
CA TYR A 119 -4.16 27.42 6.73
C TYR A 119 -5.04 28.38 7.52
N LYS A 120 -4.85 29.69 7.27
CA LYS A 120 -5.71 30.77 7.76
C LYS A 120 -6.00 31.74 6.63
N VAL A 121 -7.28 32.02 6.42
CA VAL A 121 -7.74 33.06 5.50
C VAL A 121 -8.05 34.30 6.34
N ARG A 122 -7.38 35.41 6.02
CA ARG A 122 -7.62 36.71 6.66
C ARG A 122 -8.17 37.69 5.66
N ASP A 123 -9.13 38.48 6.08
CA ASP A 123 -9.64 39.59 5.28
C ASP A 123 -8.69 40.80 5.33
N ALA A 124 -9.08 41.91 4.67
CA ALA A 124 -8.30 43.16 4.60
C ALA A 124 -8.08 43.81 5.98
N ASP A 125 -8.98 43.57 6.93
CA ASP A 125 -8.91 44.08 8.29
C ASP A 125 -8.08 43.14 9.21
N GLY A 126 -7.55 42.04 8.68
CA GLY A 126 -6.75 41.06 9.40
C GLY A 126 -7.57 40.03 10.17
N LYS A 127 -8.90 40.07 10.12
CA LYS A 127 -9.79 39.08 10.76
C LYS A 127 -9.69 37.74 10.07
N VAL A 128 -9.59 36.66 10.85
CA VAL A 128 -9.67 35.28 10.33
C VAL A 128 -11.10 34.97 9.95
N VAL A 129 -11.33 34.62 8.70
CA VAL A 129 -12.64 34.28 8.13
C VAL A 129 -12.78 32.79 7.80
N ALA A 130 -11.66 32.06 7.66
CA ALA A 130 -11.61 30.63 7.52
C ALA A 130 -10.22 30.10 7.96
N GLY A 131 -10.15 28.83 8.29
CA GLY A 131 -8.92 28.15 8.62
C GLY A 131 -9.21 26.72 9.05
N ASP A 132 -8.22 25.85 8.88
CA ASP A 132 -8.27 24.45 9.28
C ASP A 132 -6.86 23.90 9.46
N THR A 133 -6.75 22.81 10.21
CA THR A 133 -5.52 22.01 10.35
C THR A 133 -5.74 20.66 9.66
N PHE A 134 -4.73 20.15 8.99
CA PHE A 134 -4.87 18.92 8.20
C PHE A 134 -3.59 18.07 8.27
N SER A 135 -3.80 16.77 8.09
CA SER A 135 -2.71 15.81 7.92
C SER A 135 -2.16 15.87 6.50
N PHE A 136 -0.90 15.47 6.32
CA PHE A 136 -0.22 15.50 5.04
C PHE A 136 0.29 14.12 4.67
N CYS A 137 -0.09 13.64 3.51
CA CYS A 137 0.46 12.43 2.93
C CYS A 137 1.58 12.79 1.93
N PRO A 138 2.85 12.46 2.18
CA PRO A 138 3.92 12.67 1.21
C PRO A 138 3.64 12.00 -0.14
N ASN A 139 3.00 10.84 -0.14
CA ASN A 139 2.56 10.11 -1.33
C ASN A 139 1.28 10.67 -1.98
N GLY A 140 0.69 11.72 -1.44
CA GLY A 140 -0.64 12.22 -1.81
C GLY A 140 -0.77 12.74 -3.25
N HIS A 141 -1.98 13.06 -3.63
CA HIS A 141 -2.31 13.70 -4.90
C HIS A 141 -2.90 15.10 -4.67
N PRO A 142 -2.74 16.00 -5.64
CA PRO A 142 -1.99 15.88 -6.90
C PRO A 142 -0.49 15.95 -6.70
N ARG A 143 0.29 15.43 -7.66
CA ARG A 143 1.75 15.55 -7.73
C ARG A 143 2.16 16.42 -8.91
N GLN A 144 3.28 17.09 -8.79
CA GLN A 144 3.82 17.95 -9.84
C GLN A 144 5.34 17.80 -9.95
N ARG A 145 5.84 17.55 -11.16
CA ARG A 145 7.26 17.55 -11.48
C ARG A 145 7.75 18.99 -11.60
N LEU A 146 8.78 19.34 -10.86
CA LEU A 146 9.35 20.69 -10.79
C LEU A 146 10.65 20.85 -11.59
N SER A 147 11.33 19.73 -11.88
CA SER A 147 12.60 19.69 -12.61
C SER A 147 12.56 18.63 -13.70
N ASP A 148 13.16 18.90 -14.83
CA ASP A 148 13.38 17.94 -15.91
C ASP A 148 14.54 16.95 -15.61
N GLU A 149 15.34 17.22 -14.60
CA GLU A 149 16.37 16.32 -14.08
C GLU A 149 15.79 15.24 -13.12
N SER A 150 14.58 15.47 -12.59
CA SER A 150 13.91 14.52 -11.71
C SER A 150 13.42 13.29 -12.46
N PRO A 151 13.17 12.15 -11.78
CA PRO A 151 12.55 10.98 -12.38
C PRO A 151 11.31 11.35 -13.22
N LEU A 152 11.11 10.66 -14.34
CA LEU A 152 9.96 10.91 -15.21
C LEU A 152 8.62 10.65 -14.50
N ASN A 153 8.60 9.64 -13.64
CA ASN A 153 7.48 9.28 -12.78
C ASN A 153 7.92 9.32 -11.32
N PRO A 154 7.03 9.63 -10.38
CA PRO A 154 7.34 9.51 -8.96
C PRO A 154 7.74 8.09 -8.59
N THR A 155 8.74 7.96 -7.73
CA THR A 155 9.22 6.66 -7.23
C THR A 155 8.26 6.05 -6.22
N TYR A 156 7.66 6.91 -5.39
CA TYR A 156 6.84 6.47 -4.25
C TYR A 156 5.40 6.15 -4.64
N PRO A 157 4.70 5.28 -3.87
CA PRO A 157 3.27 4.97 -4.06
C PRO A 157 2.40 6.22 -4.17
N SER A 158 1.17 6.06 -4.66
CA SER A 158 0.25 7.19 -4.87
C SER A 158 -0.49 7.63 -3.61
N PHE A 159 -0.41 6.87 -2.50
CA PHE A 159 -1.16 7.12 -1.27
C PHE A 159 -0.36 6.72 -0.03
N CYS A 160 -0.67 7.32 1.11
CA CYS A 160 -0.20 6.90 2.44
C CYS A 160 -1.12 5.83 3.04
N ASN A 161 -1.70 4.98 2.21
CA ASN A 161 -2.69 4.01 2.65
C ASN A 161 -2.11 2.98 3.59
N GLY A 162 -2.92 2.62 4.57
CA GLY A 162 -2.71 1.44 5.36
C GLY A 162 -4.03 0.84 5.78
N GLY A 163 -4.15 -0.47 5.61
CA GLY A 163 -5.25 -1.26 6.12
C GLY A 163 -4.95 -1.82 7.52
N PRO A 164 -5.85 -2.59 8.09
CA PRO A 164 -5.65 -3.23 9.41
C PRO A 164 -4.44 -4.17 9.40
N PHE A 165 -4.09 -4.71 8.26
CA PHE A 165 -3.00 -5.69 8.09
C PHE A 165 -1.69 -5.09 7.61
N THR A 166 -1.62 -3.78 7.36
CA THR A 166 -0.39 -3.13 6.92
C THR A 166 0.70 -3.26 7.98
N ARG A 167 1.85 -3.78 7.58
CA ARG A 167 3.05 -3.90 8.40
C ARG A 167 4.11 -2.88 8.05
N GLY A 168 4.17 -2.47 6.78
CA GLY A 168 5.12 -1.50 6.29
C GLY A 168 4.57 -0.67 5.14
N SER A 169 4.90 0.62 5.13
CA SER A 169 4.63 1.55 4.04
C SER A 169 5.80 2.49 3.88
N ILE A 170 6.10 2.87 2.65
CA ILE A 170 7.10 3.88 2.34
C ILE A 170 6.39 5.14 1.85
N TRP A 171 6.65 6.26 2.53
CA TRP A 171 6.15 7.57 2.15
C TRP A 171 7.30 8.45 1.70
N GLY A 172 7.13 9.12 0.56
CA GLY A 172 8.22 9.96 0.09
C GLY A 172 7.81 10.95 -1.00
N ILE A 173 8.74 11.85 -1.26
CA ILE A 173 8.69 12.80 -2.36
C ILE A 173 10.10 12.82 -2.96
N ASP A 174 10.20 12.51 -4.25
CA ASP A 174 11.46 12.58 -4.99
C ASP A 174 11.94 14.04 -5.09
N ASP A 175 13.25 14.23 -5.11
CA ASP A 175 13.82 15.55 -5.39
C ASP A 175 13.33 16.07 -6.75
N GLY A 176 13.00 17.36 -6.79
CA GLY A 176 12.37 17.98 -7.95
C GLY A 176 10.93 17.55 -8.23
N TRP A 177 10.26 16.86 -7.30
CA TRP A 177 8.82 16.65 -7.29
C TRP A 177 8.16 17.42 -6.15
N ALA A 178 6.86 17.65 -6.26
CA ALA A 178 6.03 18.22 -5.21
C ALA A 178 4.71 17.47 -5.07
N THR A 179 4.25 17.34 -3.83
CA THR A 179 2.94 16.79 -3.49
C THR A 179 2.01 17.90 -3.02
N GLY A 180 0.74 17.86 -3.43
CA GLY A 180 -0.26 18.81 -2.98
C GLY A 180 -0.43 18.81 -1.47
N LEU A 181 -0.26 19.98 -0.85
CA LEU A 181 -0.38 20.13 0.59
C LEU A 181 -1.79 19.82 1.08
N ILE A 182 -2.80 20.15 0.29
CA ILE A 182 -4.21 19.87 0.56
C ILE A 182 -4.61 18.68 -0.31
N GLY A 183 -4.73 17.51 0.30
CA GLY A 183 -5.07 16.27 -0.41
C GLY A 183 -6.48 16.27 -1.00
N GLY A 184 -6.62 15.51 -2.11
CA GLY A 184 -7.89 15.24 -2.79
C GLY A 184 -8.13 16.12 -4.00
N LEU A 185 -8.60 15.51 -5.09
CA LEU A 185 -8.82 16.11 -6.42
C LEU A 185 -9.81 17.29 -6.47
N TYR A 186 -10.53 17.61 -5.38
CA TYR A 186 -11.65 18.57 -5.37
C TYR A 186 -11.78 19.41 -4.10
N ARG A 187 -10.78 19.47 -3.22
CA ARG A 187 -10.87 20.30 -2.01
C ARG A 187 -10.19 21.65 -2.19
N GLY A 188 -10.82 22.54 -2.97
CA GLY A 188 -10.52 23.96 -2.88
C GLY A 188 -10.90 24.50 -1.49
N LEU A 189 -10.13 25.46 -0.99
CA LEU A 189 -10.48 26.21 0.22
C LEU A 189 -11.72 27.02 0.00
N GLY A 190 -12.73 26.85 0.85
CA GLY A 190 -14.01 27.54 0.72
C GLY A 190 -14.32 28.45 1.90
N TRP A 191 -14.81 29.66 1.61
CA TRP A 191 -15.33 30.56 2.65
C TRP A 191 -16.37 31.54 2.10
N LYS A 192 -17.16 32.13 2.99
CA LYS A 192 -18.01 33.29 2.62
C LYS A 192 -17.12 34.51 2.42
N ALA A 193 -17.21 35.13 1.25
CA ALA A 193 -16.36 36.22 0.86
C ALA A 193 -17.20 37.44 0.46
N GLU A 194 -16.80 38.62 0.91
CA GLU A 194 -17.21 39.91 0.32
C GLU A 194 -16.34 40.23 -0.90
N ARG A 195 -16.74 41.20 -1.71
CA ARG A 195 -15.93 41.70 -2.84
C ARG A 195 -14.75 42.52 -2.31
N ARG A 196 -13.69 41.83 -1.86
CA ARG A 196 -12.47 42.45 -1.34
C ARG A 196 -11.26 41.53 -1.41
N ASN A 197 -10.11 41.99 -0.92
CA ASN A 197 -8.90 41.24 -0.86
C ASN A 197 -8.85 40.39 0.41
N TYR A 198 -8.21 39.21 0.27
CA TYR A 198 -7.93 38.29 1.34
C TYR A 198 -6.47 37.84 1.27
N ARG A 199 -5.96 37.29 2.37
CA ARG A 199 -4.65 36.65 2.45
C ARG A 199 -4.80 35.26 3.02
N ILE A 200 -4.37 34.25 2.27
CA ILE A 200 -4.23 32.88 2.77
C ILE A 200 -2.80 32.68 3.19
N THR A 201 -2.60 32.16 4.40
CA THR A 201 -1.29 31.74 4.90
C THR A 201 -1.35 30.27 5.20
N PHE A 202 -0.46 29.49 4.57
CA PHE A 202 -0.20 28.09 4.87
C PHE A 202 1.01 28.03 5.78
N ARG A 203 0.97 27.18 6.81
CA ARG A 203 2.07 27.03 7.73
C ARG A 203 2.17 25.58 8.22
N ILE A 204 3.39 25.01 8.16
CA ILE A 204 3.70 23.75 8.79
C ILE A 204 3.64 23.95 10.32
N GLU A 205 3.04 23.01 11.04
CA GLU A 205 2.92 23.08 12.50
C GLU A 205 4.28 23.08 13.19
N ALA A 206 4.41 23.81 14.28
CA ALA A 206 5.68 24.00 14.99
C ALA A 206 6.31 22.66 15.41
N SER A 207 5.50 21.70 15.81
CA SER A 207 5.96 20.35 16.17
C SER A 207 6.67 19.64 15.01
N TRP A 208 6.18 19.80 13.78
CA TRP A 208 6.81 19.23 12.59
C TRP A 208 8.01 20.04 12.11
N VAL A 209 7.95 21.38 12.27
CA VAL A 209 9.11 22.27 12.01
C VAL A 209 10.29 21.83 12.86
N ASP A 210 10.08 21.63 14.16
CA ASP A 210 11.12 21.20 15.10
C ASP A 210 11.60 19.77 14.82
N LEU A 211 10.68 18.84 14.56
CA LEU A 211 11.00 17.43 14.30
C LEU A 211 11.79 17.21 13.00
N LEU A 212 11.48 17.99 11.97
CA LEU A 212 12.10 17.87 10.63
C LEU A 212 13.21 18.89 10.41
N ASP A 213 13.48 19.76 11.37
CA ASP A 213 14.46 20.86 11.27
C ASP A 213 14.21 21.76 10.04
N ILE A 214 12.93 22.11 9.84
CA ILE A 214 12.49 22.92 8.73
C ILE A 214 12.82 24.39 8.99
N SER A 215 13.47 25.06 8.06
CA SER A 215 13.76 26.48 8.20
C SER A 215 12.46 27.32 8.25
N PRO A 216 12.42 28.45 8.98
CA PRO A 216 11.21 29.28 9.09
C PRO A 216 10.71 29.80 7.74
N VAL A 217 11.58 30.00 6.75
CA VAL A 217 11.20 30.43 5.40
C VAL A 217 10.53 29.32 4.63
N ASP A 218 10.94 28.05 4.83
CA ASP A 218 10.37 26.88 4.18
C ASP A 218 9.07 26.42 4.83
N ALA A 219 8.84 26.83 6.08
CA ALA A 219 7.64 26.43 6.84
C ALA A 219 6.37 27.25 6.48
N THR A 220 6.47 28.30 5.65
CA THR A 220 5.34 29.22 5.43
C THR A 220 5.21 29.65 3.98
N ALA A 221 3.99 29.62 3.45
CA ALA A 221 3.64 30.17 2.13
C ALA A 221 2.44 31.09 2.21
N VAL A 222 2.39 32.13 1.38
CA VAL A 222 1.36 33.17 1.41
C VAL A 222 0.78 33.41 0.01
N VAL A 223 -0.56 33.51 -0.07
CA VAL A 223 -1.31 33.86 -1.29
C VAL A 223 -2.18 35.06 -1.03
N HIS A 224 -2.13 36.02 -1.95
CA HIS A 224 -3.07 37.16 -1.99
C HIS A 224 -4.24 36.81 -2.89
N VAL A 225 -5.45 36.93 -2.37
CA VAL A 225 -6.68 36.56 -3.09
C VAL A 225 -7.53 37.78 -3.28
N ARG A 226 -8.02 37.99 -4.51
CA ARG A 226 -9.04 38.99 -4.84
C ARG A 226 -10.36 38.27 -5.13
N ALA A 227 -11.37 38.50 -4.31
CA ALA A 227 -12.72 38.01 -4.55
C ALA A 227 -13.52 39.00 -5.42
N VAL A 228 -14.09 38.52 -6.52
CA VAL A 228 -14.88 39.28 -7.48
C VAL A 228 -16.24 38.64 -7.72
N ASP A 229 -17.19 39.41 -8.27
CA ASP A 229 -18.45 38.84 -8.69
C ASP A 229 -18.28 38.03 -9.98
N ARG A 230 -19.09 37.00 -10.15
CA ARG A 230 -19.04 36.12 -11.31
C ARG A 230 -19.35 36.88 -12.59
N GLU A 231 -18.37 37.05 -13.47
CA GLU A 231 -18.57 37.40 -14.86
C GLU A 231 -18.74 36.11 -15.69
N THR A 232 -19.74 36.09 -16.59
CA THR A 232 -20.02 34.92 -17.43
C THR A 232 -18.87 34.69 -18.42
N LEU A 233 -18.03 33.72 -18.14
CA LEU A 233 -16.96 33.27 -19.04
C LEU A 233 -17.46 32.11 -19.94
N ALA A 234 -17.06 32.14 -21.21
CA ALA A 234 -17.40 31.12 -22.21
C ALA A 234 -16.71 29.77 -21.90
N PRO A 235 -17.32 28.62 -22.22
CA PRO A 235 -16.80 27.29 -21.86
C PRO A 235 -15.55 26.91 -22.68
N ARG A 236 -14.54 26.37 -21.98
CA ARG A 236 -13.33 25.80 -22.58
C ARG A 236 -13.58 24.39 -23.13
N ARG A 237 -13.12 24.12 -24.35
CA ARG A 237 -13.18 22.80 -24.99
C ARG A 237 -12.10 21.86 -24.42
N THR A 238 -12.48 20.62 -24.15
CA THR A 238 -11.58 19.50 -23.76
C THR A 238 -10.99 18.82 -24.99
N THR A 239 -9.71 18.47 -24.95
CA THR A 239 -8.98 17.73 -25.96
C THR A 239 -9.06 16.21 -25.75
N ALA A 240 -9.06 15.45 -26.84
CA ALA A 240 -9.26 14.00 -26.89
C ALA A 240 -8.09 13.20 -26.30
N GLN A 241 -8.42 12.06 -25.68
CA GLN A 241 -7.46 11.06 -25.20
C GLN A 241 -6.76 10.32 -26.34
N LEU A 242 -5.46 10.09 -26.19
CA LEU A 242 -4.66 9.27 -27.09
C LEU A 242 -4.82 7.77 -26.75
N ALA A 243 -4.86 6.93 -27.78
CA ALA A 243 -5.02 5.48 -27.64
C ALA A 243 -3.73 4.83 -27.11
N VAL A 244 -3.89 3.91 -26.15
CA VAL A 244 -2.80 3.09 -25.58
C VAL A 244 -2.36 2.01 -26.61
N PRO A 245 -1.05 1.76 -26.83
CA PRO A 245 -0.58 0.69 -27.70
C PRO A 245 -1.00 -0.69 -27.21
N LYS A 246 -1.30 -1.62 -28.12
CA LYS A 246 -1.57 -3.02 -27.79
C LYS A 246 -0.32 -3.66 -27.16
N ALA A 247 -0.49 -4.30 -26.00
CA ALA A 247 0.55 -5.15 -25.43
C ALA A 247 0.85 -6.34 -26.37
N THR A 248 2.12 -6.67 -26.51
CA THR A 248 2.57 -7.84 -27.28
C THR A 248 2.66 -9.06 -26.36
N PRO A 249 2.28 -10.27 -26.82
CA PRO A 249 2.45 -11.49 -26.03
C PRO A 249 3.91 -11.69 -25.60
N SER A 250 4.08 -12.20 -24.40
CA SER A 250 5.39 -12.54 -23.85
C SER A 250 6.18 -13.52 -24.75
N PRO A 251 7.51 -13.41 -24.88
CA PRO A 251 8.28 -14.38 -25.65
C PRO A 251 8.16 -15.80 -25.07
N ARG A 252 8.43 -16.83 -25.87
CA ARG A 252 8.36 -18.23 -25.41
C ARG A 252 9.35 -18.47 -24.27
N THR A 253 8.82 -18.67 -23.07
CA THR A 253 9.56 -18.95 -21.85
C THR A 253 9.52 -20.44 -21.56
N PRO A 254 10.61 -21.11 -21.12
CA PRO A 254 10.62 -22.54 -20.86
C PRO A 254 9.69 -22.91 -19.69
N ILE A 255 9.11 -24.12 -19.76
CA ILE A 255 8.44 -24.71 -18.59
C ILE A 255 9.51 -25.19 -17.62
N VAL A 256 9.36 -24.81 -16.35
CA VAL A 256 10.26 -25.18 -15.25
C VAL A 256 9.48 -25.80 -14.11
N THR A 257 10.10 -26.78 -13.43
CA THR A 257 9.52 -27.48 -12.26
C THR A 257 10.25 -27.13 -10.97
N ASP A 258 11.42 -26.51 -11.09
CA ASP A 258 12.26 -26.09 -9.96
C ASP A 258 12.82 -24.68 -10.29
N PRO A 259 11.98 -23.63 -10.11
CA PRO A 259 12.39 -22.27 -10.40
C PRO A 259 13.35 -21.75 -9.33
N ASP A 260 14.10 -20.69 -9.69
CA ASP A 260 14.97 -19.97 -8.75
C ASP A 260 14.18 -19.50 -7.52
N PRO A 261 14.60 -19.85 -6.29
CA PRO A 261 13.91 -19.44 -5.07
C PRO A 261 13.65 -17.94 -4.95
N LEU A 262 14.52 -17.09 -5.51
CA LEU A 262 14.34 -15.64 -5.51
C LEU A 262 13.30 -15.13 -6.53
N SER A 263 12.78 -16.00 -7.38
CA SER A 263 11.67 -15.70 -8.29
C SER A 263 10.32 -16.20 -7.78
N LEU A 264 10.28 -16.80 -6.58
CA LEU A 264 9.07 -17.38 -6.02
C LEU A 264 8.29 -16.37 -5.19
N PRO A 265 6.96 -16.28 -5.36
CA PRO A 265 6.09 -15.60 -4.40
C PRO A 265 6.04 -16.38 -3.07
N ASP A 266 5.55 -15.74 -2.04
CA ASP A 266 5.10 -16.33 -0.77
C ASP A 266 3.70 -15.83 -0.48
N LEU A 267 2.70 -16.65 -0.74
CA LEU A 267 1.30 -16.28 -0.62
C LEU A 267 0.82 -16.45 0.81
N VAL A 268 0.42 -15.37 1.44
CA VAL A 268 0.00 -15.36 2.85
C VAL A 268 -1.49 -15.06 2.94
N ALA A 269 -2.23 -15.91 3.63
CA ALA A 269 -3.61 -15.65 4.00
C ALA A 269 -3.67 -14.70 5.20
N LEU A 270 -4.43 -13.60 5.07
CA LEU A 270 -4.81 -12.77 6.21
C LEU A 270 -6.18 -13.19 6.75
N PRO A 271 -6.50 -12.88 8.03
CA PRO A 271 -7.79 -13.27 8.59
C PRO A 271 -8.93 -12.55 7.87
N GLY A 272 -10.05 -13.22 7.67
CA GLY A 272 -11.28 -12.57 7.20
C GLY A 272 -11.65 -11.40 8.12
N TRP A 273 -12.16 -10.31 7.55
CA TRP A 273 -12.43 -9.05 8.24
C TRP A 273 -13.66 -8.33 7.68
N GLY A 274 -14.06 -7.18 8.26
CA GLY A 274 -15.21 -6.40 7.83
C GLY A 274 -16.50 -7.22 7.87
N MET A 275 -16.66 -8.11 8.85
CA MET A 275 -17.72 -9.10 8.89
C MET A 275 -19.04 -8.48 9.29
N SER A 276 -20.09 -8.81 8.55
CA SER A 276 -21.46 -8.40 8.89
C SER A 276 -22.47 -9.50 8.59
N THR A 277 -23.67 -9.34 9.12
CA THR A 277 -24.79 -10.24 8.83
C THR A 277 -25.94 -9.47 8.21
N TYR A 278 -26.61 -10.07 7.25
CA TYR A 278 -27.86 -9.54 6.70
C TYR A 278 -28.87 -10.65 6.44
N ALA A 279 -30.16 -10.28 6.49
CA ALA A 279 -31.24 -11.19 6.15
C ALA A 279 -31.82 -10.82 4.76
N ARG A 280 -32.07 -11.83 3.92
CA ARG A 280 -32.65 -11.65 2.59
C ARG A 280 -33.63 -12.80 2.29
N ARG A 281 -34.90 -12.48 2.04
CA ARG A 281 -35.97 -13.43 1.67
C ARG A 281 -36.21 -14.56 2.69
N GLY A 282 -35.83 -14.34 3.94
CA GLY A 282 -35.96 -15.34 5.01
C GLY A 282 -34.66 -16.04 5.36
N ASP A 283 -33.65 -15.93 4.55
CA ASP A 283 -32.33 -16.52 4.77
C ASP A 283 -31.38 -15.50 5.44
N ASP A 284 -30.50 -15.97 6.31
CA ASP A 284 -29.47 -15.20 6.98
C ASP A 284 -28.09 -15.45 6.36
N TYR A 285 -27.34 -14.41 6.09
CA TYR A 285 -26.02 -14.47 5.50
C TYR A 285 -24.96 -13.82 6.39
N LEU A 286 -23.78 -14.42 6.46
CA LEU A 286 -22.56 -13.85 7.02
C LEU A 286 -21.66 -13.43 5.87
N THR A 287 -21.40 -12.12 5.74
CA THR A 287 -20.44 -11.58 4.75
C THR A 287 -19.11 -11.28 5.40
N PHE A 288 -18.05 -11.26 4.59
CA PHE A 288 -16.70 -10.97 5.03
C PHE A 288 -15.87 -10.44 3.87
N SER A 289 -14.87 -9.64 4.17
CA SER A 289 -13.77 -9.30 3.26
C SER A 289 -12.58 -10.21 3.50
N SER A 290 -11.75 -10.42 2.50
CA SER A 290 -10.47 -11.12 2.65
C SER A 290 -9.38 -10.45 1.85
N THR A 291 -8.17 -10.56 2.34
CA THR A 291 -6.94 -10.05 1.73
C THR A 291 -5.92 -11.16 1.73
N GLU A 292 -5.41 -11.48 0.58
CA GLU A 292 -4.26 -12.38 0.39
C GLU A 292 -3.11 -11.55 -0.16
N TRP A 293 -1.90 -11.77 0.34
CA TRP A 293 -0.77 -10.95 -0.05
C TRP A 293 0.49 -11.77 -0.37
N ASN A 294 1.41 -11.15 -1.09
CA ASN A 294 2.68 -11.75 -1.48
C ASN A 294 3.81 -11.21 -0.60
N ALA A 295 4.32 -12.05 0.30
CA ALA A 295 5.46 -11.78 1.19
C ALA A 295 6.79 -12.28 0.63
N GLY A 296 6.77 -12.95 -0.52
CA GLY A 296 7.95 -13.60 -1.09
C GLY A 296 8.86 -12.66 -1.86
N PRO A 297 10.10 -13.10 -2.17
CA PRO A 297 11.04 -12.28 -2.92
C PRO A 297 10.64 -12.08 -4.39
N GLY A 298 9.79 -12.95 -4.96
CA GLY A 298 9.36 -12.88 -6.35
C GLY A 298 7.92 -12.37 -6.50
N THR A 299 7.68 -11.56 -7.52
CA THR A 299 6.33 -11.16 -7.93
C THR A 299 5.54 -12.37 -8.44
N LEU A 300 4.29 -12.52 -8.01
CA LEU A 300 3.37 -13.48 -8.61
C LEU A 300 2.86 -12.90 -9.93
N VAL A 301 3.15 -13.60 -11.02
CA VAL A 301 2.66 -13.26 -12.36
C VAL A 301 1.88 -14.45 -12.94
N VAL A 302 0.62 -14.23 -13.27
CA VAL A 302 -0.25 -15.22 -13.90
C VAL A 302 -0.64 -14.73 -15.29
N GLU A 303 -0.31 -15.49 -16.33
CA GLU A 303 -0.77 -15.21 -17.69
C GLU A 303 -1.77 -16.26 -18.15
N GLY A 304 -2.83 -15.80 -18.79
CA GLY A 304 -3.83 -16.62 -19.41
C GLY A 304 -3.81 -16.52 -20.93
N PHE A 305 -3.96 -17.63 -21.63
CA PHE A 305 -3.99 -17.70 -23.09
C PHE A 305 -5.16 -18.57 -23.56
N ARG A 306 -5.84 -18.16 -24.63
CA ARG A 306 -6.88 -18.97 -25.28
C ARG A 306 -6.93 -18.77 -26.79
N GLY A 307 -7.48 -19.73 -27.47
CA GLY A 307 -7.97 -19.59 -28.87
C GLY A 307 -9.28 -18.79 -28.91
N THR A 308 -9.69 -18.38 -30.11
CA THR A 308 -10.89 -17.55 -30.32
C THR A 308 -12.20 -18.21 -29.88
N GLU A 309 -12.27 -19.53 -29.94
CA GLU A 309 -13.46 -20.33 -29.62
C GLU A 309 -13.41 -20.99 -28.25
N ASP A 310 -12.27 -20.87 -27.54
CA ASP A 310 -12.09 -21.49 -26.22
C ASP A 310 -12.84 -20.68 -25.13
N PRO A 311 -13.66 -21.33 -24.30
CA PRO A 311 -14.41 -20.64 -23.25
C PRO A 311 -13.57 -20.25 -22.06
N LYS A 312 -12.38 -20.84 -21.86
CA LYS A 312 -11.44 -20.60 -20.78
C LYS A 312 -10.05 -20.30 -21.33
N MET A 313 -9.19 -19.69 -20.50
CA MET A 313 -7.77 -19.52 -20.80
C MET A 313 -6.95 -20.53 -20.03
N ASP A 314 -5.96 -21.14 -20.68
CA ASP A 314 -4.92 -21.90 -19.97
C ASP A 314 -4.03 -20.94 -19.21
N ALA A 315 -3.85 -21.16 -17.90
CA ALA A 315 -3.14 -20.29 -16.99
C ALA A 315 -1.74 -20.80 -16.68
N PHE A 316 -0.78 -19.89 -16.70
CA PHE A 316 0.62 -20.16 -16.40
C PHE A 316 1.13 -19.15 -15.36
N GLN A 317 1.83 -19.64 -14.34
CA GLN A 317 2.65 -18.80 -13.48
C GLN A 317 3.99 -18.55 -14.17
N TYR A 318 4.41 -17.29 -14.22
CA TYR A 318 5.70 -16.88 -14.75
C TYR A 318 6.65 -16.54 -13.60
N PHE A 319 7.90 -16.96 -13.72
CA PHE A 319 8.98 -16.65 -12.79
C PHE A 319 9.88 -15.59 -13.39
N LEU A 320 10.09 -14.50 -12.66
CA LEU A 320 10.84 -13.35 -13.13
C LEU A 320 12.18 -13.21 -12.39
N ARG A 321 13.21 -12.77 -13.12
CA ARG A 321 14.48 -12.28 -12.58
C ARG A 321 14.82 -10.98 -13.29
N ASP A 322 15.10 -9.93 -12.50
CA ASP A 322 15.41 -8.59 -13.02
C ASP A 322 14.34 -8.11 -14.03
N GLY A 323 13.07 -8.38 -13.73
CA GLY A 323 11.92 -8.02 -14.57
C GLY A 323 11.74 -8.86 -15.85
N LEU A 324 12.58 -9.88 -16.09
CA LEU A 324 12.51 -10.74 -17.27
C LEU A 324 12.02 -12.15 -16.91
N PRO A 325 11.12 -12.76 -17.73
CA PRO A 325 10.66 -14.12 -17.51
C PRO A 325 11.77 -15.13 -17.77
N VAL A 326 12.13 -15.91 -16.75
CA VAL A 326 13.15 -16.97 -16.81
C VAL A 326 12.53 -18.38 -16.85
N GLY A 327 11.25 -18.51 -16.52
CA GLY A 327 10.54 -19.77 -16.57
C GLY A 327 9.04 -19.59 -16.39
N LYS A 328 8.26 -20.66 -16.68
CA LYS A 328 6.83 -20.71 -16.38
C LYS A 328 6.39 -22.12 -15.98
N ALA A 329 5.26 -22.20 -15.25
CA ALA A 329 4.59 -23.46 -14.91
C ALA A 329 3.11 -23.37 -15.21
N PRO A 330 2.45 -24.45 -15.72
CA PRO A 330 1.00 -24.49 -15.86
C PRO A 330 0.37 -24.58 -14.47
N ILE A 331 -0.64 -23.75 -14.17
CA ILE A 331 -1.27 -23.66 -12.86
C ILE A 331 -2.79 -23.85 -12.89
N GLY A 332 -3.41 -24.09 -14.03
CA GLY A 332 -4.86 -24.27 -14.18
C GLY A 332 -5.45 -23.39 -15.24
N GLN A 333 -6.59 -22.76 -14.97
CA GLN A 333 -7.35 -22.00 -15.95
C GLN A 333 -7.86 -20.66 -15.38
N LEU A 334 -8.14 -19.73 -16.30
CA LEU A 334 -8.95 -18.54 -16.01
C LEU A 334 -10.32 -18.71 -16.69
N GLU A 335 -11.36 -18.21 -16.00
CA GLU A 335 -12.74 -18.20 -16.48
C GLU A 335 -13.27 -16.76 -16.54
N TYR A 336 -14.05 -16.47 -17.60
CA TYR A 336 -14.69 -15.17 -17.74
C TYR A 336 -15.97 -15.12 -16.92
N HIS A 337 -16.06 -14.20 -15.98
CA HIS A 337 -17.24 -13.97 -15.16
C HIS A 337 -18.06 -12.80 -15.73
N ALA A 338 -19.28 -13.10 -16.22
CA ALA A 338 -20.21 -12.10 -16.72
C ALA A 338 -21.24 -11.73 -15.66
N GLY A 339 -21.38 -10.45 -15.33
CA GLY A 339 -22.40 -9.92 -14.43
C GLY A 339 -21.94 -9.75 -12.97
N GLY A 340 -22.79 -9.17 -12.13
CA GLY A 340 -22.51 -8.96 -10.71
C GLY A 340 -21.35 -7.99 -10.38
N GLY A 341 -20.98 -7.10 -11.33
CA GLY A 341 -19.83 -6.23 -11.20
C GLY A 341 -18.51 -6.82 -11.71
N HIS A 342 -18.52 -8.13 -12.07
CA HIS A 342 -17.38 -8.84 -12.59
C HIS A 342 -17.35 -8.76 -14.09
N ASN A 343 -17.08 -8.38 -14.99
CA ASN A 343 -17.03 -8.44 -16.46
C ASN A 343 -15.58 -8.61 -16.91
N HIS A 344 -14.89 -9.56 -16.27
CA HIS A 344 -13.48 -9.81 -16.50
C HIS A 344 -13.12 -11.28 -16.22
N TRP A 345 -11.88 -11.64 -16.53
CA TRP A 345 -11.35 -12.98 -16.30
C TRP A 345 -10.89 -13.14 -14.87
N HIS A 346 -11.04 -14.35 -14.31
CA HIS A 346 -10.60 -14.73 -12.98
C HIS A 346 -9.75 -15.98 -13.04
N PHE A 347 -8.65 -16.01 -12.30
CA PHE A 347 -7.93 -17.25 -12.02
C PHE A 347 -8.76 -18.12 -11.06
N GLU A 348 -9.03 -19.37 -11.46
CA GLU A 348 -9.84 -20.31 -10.68
C GLU A 348 -9.04 -20.86 -9.49
N GLN A 349 -9.72 -21.12 -8.37
CA GLN A 349 -9.16 -21.77 -7.18
C GLN A 349 -7.97 -21.03 -6.54
N PHE A 350 -7.93 -19.69 -6.63
CA PHE A 350 -6.90 -18.91 -5.97
C PHE A 350 -7.04 -18.97 -4.44
N THR A 351 -8.26 -18.75 -3.92
CA THR A 351 -8.53 -18.80 -2.46
C THR A 351 -9.80 -19.59 -2.20
N ARG A 352 -9.81 -20.38 -1.13
CA ARG A 352 -10.99 -21.09 -0.61
C ARG A 352 -11.38 -20.53 0.74
N TYR A 353 -12.67 -20.23 0.92
CA TYR A 353 -13.23 -19.80 2.19
C TYR A 353 -14.10 -20.89 2.78
N THR A 354 -13.87 -21.17 4.07
CA THR A 354 -14.58 -22.23 4.78
C THR A 354 -15.05 -21.71 6.13
N LEU A 355 -16.29 -21.97 6.47
CA LEU A 355 -16.78 -21.76 7.84
C LEU A 355 -16.60 -23.06 8.63
N LEU A 356 -15.90 -22.98 9.75
CA LEU A 356 -15.65 -24.09 10.66
C LEU A 356 -16.45 -23.85 11.94
N ASP A 357 -16.89 -24.94 12.58
CA ASP A 357 -17.50 -24.90 13.92
C ASP A 357 -16.46 -24.70 15.04
N GLY A 358 -16.92 -24.67 16.29
CA GLY A 358 -16.06 -24.50 17.45
C GLY A 358 -15.04 -25.62 17.67
N SER A 359 -15.23 -26.78 17.06
CA SER A 359 -14.26 -27.90 17.02
C SER A 359 -13.37 -27.89 15.79
N ARG A 360 -13.45 -26.82 14.97
CA ARG A 360 -12.72 -26.64 13.70
C ARG A 360 -13.08 -27.67 12.62
N GLN A 361 -14.29 -28.22 12.67
CA GLN A 361 -14.83 -29.04 11.60
C GLN A 361 -15.53 -28.14 10.58
N GLN A 362 -15.33 -28.43 9.29
CA GLN A 362 -15.98 -27.69 8.21
C GLN A 362 -17.50 -27.84 8.26
N VAL A 363 -18.22 -26.73 8.22
CA VAL A 363 -19.68 -26.69 8.12
C VAL A 363 -20.17 -26.11 6.82
N LEU A 364 -19.49 -25.11 6.25
CA LEU A 364 -19.85 -24.46 4.98
C LEU A 364 -18.60 -24.13 4.16
N VAL A 365 -18.81 -24.01 2.84
CA VAL A 365 -17.83 -23.47 1.89
C VAL A 365 -18.49 -22.30 1.16
N SER A 366 -17.77 -21.20 0.98
CA SER A 366 -18.23 -20.06 0.20
C SER A 366 -18.24 -20.36 -1.29
N GLY A 367 -19.13 -19.69 -2.02
CA GLY A 367 -19.19 -19.81 -3.49
C GLY A 367 -18.03 -19.12 -4.22
N LYS A 368 -17.36 -18.15 -3.61
CA LYS A 368 -16.24 -17.43 -4.24
C LYS A 368 -14.95 -18.21 -4.06
N GLN A 369 -14.26 -18.51 -5.16
CA GLN A 369 -12.97 -19.21 -5.16
C GLN A 369 -12.03 -18.68 -6.27
N SER A 370 -12.49 -17.74 -7.08
CA SER A 370 -11.76 -17.22 -8.23
C SER A 370 -11.48 -15.73 -8.09
N TRP A 371 -10.31 -15.30 -8.54
CA TRP A 371 -9.77 -13.97 -8.35
C TRP A 371 -9.25 -13.36 -9.65
N CYS A 372 -9.35 -12.06 -9.76
CA CYS A 372 -8.62 -11.23 -10.69
C CYS A 372 -7.52 -10.53 -9.89
N LEU A 373 -6.31 -11.03 -9.96
CA LEU A 373 -5.21 -10.58 -9.10
C LEU A 373 -4.71 -9.20 -9.49
N VAL A 374 -4.71 -8.30 -8.51
CA VAL A 374 -4.22 -6.93 -8.65
C VAL A 374 -3.76 -6.38 -7.30
N ASN A 375 -2.77 -5.49 -7.30
CA ASN A 375 -2.34 -4.81 -6.09
C ASN A 375 -3.44 -3.85 -5.61
N THR A 376 -4.16 -4.16 -4.54
CA THR A 376 -5.17 -3.28 -3.95
C THR A 376 -4.68 -2.68 -2.63
N ASP A 377 -3.90 -3.41 -1.85
CA ASP A 377 -3.50 -3.04 -0.50
C ASP A 377 -2.00 -3.17 -0.29
N ALA A 378 -1.37 -2.09 0.17
CA ALA A 378 0.00 -2.14 0.63
C ALA A 378 0.07 -2.85 1.99
N ILE A 379 0.66 -4.04 2.04
CA ILE A 379 0.79 -4.81 3.28
C ILE A 379 2.16 -4.59 3.93
N ASP A 380 3.25 -4.80 3.20
CA ASP A 380 4.60 -4.53 3.69
C ASP A 380 5.54 -4.08 2.57
N LEU A 381 5.56 -2.78 2.30
CA LEU A 381 6.43 -2.18 1.28
C LEU A 381 7.87 -1.99 1.76
N THR A 382 8.20 -2.38 3.00
CA THR A 382 9.58 -2.35 3.52
C THR A 382 10.34 -3.64 3.24
N LEU A 383 9.70 -4.63 2.60
CA LEU A 383 10.37 -5.84 2.18
C LEU A 383 11.40 -5.54 1.07
N PRO A 384 12.52 -6.27 1.04
CA PRO A 384 13.40 -6.27 -0.13
C PRO A 384 12.57 -6.61 -1.38
N ASP A 385 12.86 -5.93 -2.48
CA ASP A 385 12.19 -6.14 -3.77
C ASP A 385 10.68 -5.78 -3.82
N ALA A 386 10.14 -5.12 -2.77
CA ALA A 386 8.78 -4.62 -2.80
C ALA A 386 8.60 -3.59 -3.94
N ASN A 387 7.55 -3.78 -4.74
CA ASN A 387 7.19 -2.81 -5.76
C ASN A 387 6.50 -1.61 -5.10
N LEU A 388 7.09 -0.43 -5.20
CA LEU A 388 6.50 0.79 -4.62
C LEU A 388 5.39 1.39 -5.49
N ARG A 389 5.14 0.84 -6.68
CA ARG A 389 4.10 1.32 -7.59
C ARG A 389 2.81 0.55 -7.39
N GLU A 390 1.75 1.27 -7.10
CA GLU A 390 0.41 0.74 -7.07
C GLU A 390 0.00 0.20 -8.46
N PHE A 391 -0.80 -0.87 -8.46
CA PHE A 391 -1.35 -1.49 -9.68
C PHE A 391 -0.35 -2.15 -10.64
N GLY A 392 0.86 -2.48 -10.23
CA GLY A 392 1.81 -3.24 -11.05
C GLY A 392 1.95 -2.69 -12.47
N GLN A 393 1.98 -1.38 -12.63
CA GLN A 393 1.75 -0.67 -13.90
C GLN A 393 2.65 -1.08 -15.05
N ASP A 394 3.81 -1.66 -14.76
CA ASP A 394 4.76 -2.10 -15.78
C ASP A 394 4.48 -3.54 -16.27
N LEU A 395 3.81 -4.36 -15.48
CA LEU A 395 3.55 -5.78 -15.76
C LEU A 395 2.06 -6.10 -15.93
N GLY A 396 1.19 -5.58 -15.04
CA GLY A 396 -0.23 -5.92 -15.03
C GLY A 396 -0.99 -5.39 -16.25
N THR A 397 -1.87 -6.25 -16.78
CA THR A 397 -2.89 -5.81 -17.70
C THR A 397 -4.19 -5.74 -17.00
N SER A 398 -5.12 -5.05 -16.98
CA SER A 398 -6.42 -5.33 -16.34
C SER A 398 -6.87 -6.77 -16.64
N CYS A 399 -7.76 -7.35 -15.84
CA CYS A 399 -8.23 -8.73 -16.03
C CYS A 399 -9.07 -8.97 -17.31
N GLY A 400 -8.97 -8.08 -18.26
CA GLY A 400 -9.45 -8.20 -19.64
C GLY A 400 -10.97 -8.28 -19.82
N GLY A 401 -11.44 -8.01 -21.04
CA GLY A 401 -12.84 -8.16 -21.44
C GLY A 401 -13.14 -9.53 -22.06
N PRO A 402 -14.39 -9.79 -22.48
CA PRO A 402 -14.81 -11.09 -23.00
C PRO A 402 -14.10 -11.52 -24.29
N SER A 403 -13.56 -10.57 -25.04
CA SER A 403 -12.83 -10.81 -26.27
C SER A 403 -11.32 -10.97 -26.09
N ALA A 404 -10.79 -10.85 -24.85
CA ALA A 404 -9.38 -11.03 -24.62
C ALA A 404 -8.93 -12.46 -24.96
N LEU A 405 -7.81 -12.56 -25.66
CA LEU A 405 -7.14 -13.84 -25.97
C LEU A 405 -5.94 -14.08 -25.07
N TRP A 406 -5.50 -13.03 -24.37
CA TRP A 406 -4.42 -13.04 -23.41
C TRP A 406 -4.66 -11.97 -22.35
N ILE A 407 -4.32 -12.30 -21.11
CA ILE A 407 -4.27 -11.34 -19.99
C ILE A 407 -3.08 -11.67 -19.11
N ARG A 408 -2.68 -10.69 -18.26
CA ARG A 408 -1.69 -10.88 -17.21
C ARG A 408 -2.22 -10.29 -15.91
N GLU A 409 -2.32 -11.12 -14.90
CA GLU A 409 -2.64 -10.74 -13.52
C GLU A 409 -1.37 -10.73 -12.69
N VAL A 410 -1.23 -9.79 -11.78
CA VAL A 410 0.01 -9.58 -11.01
C VAL A 410 -0.33 -9.28 -9.57
N LEU A 411 0.39 -9.94 -8.64
CA LEU A 411 0.45 -9.60 -7.22
C LEU A 411 1.91 -9.41 -6.83
N ASP A 412 2.30 -8.15 -6.65
CA ASP A 412 3.67 -7.78 -6.37
C ASP A 412 4.10 -8.07 -4.94
N VAL A 413 5.40 -8.15 -4.72
CA VAL A 413 5.98 -8.28 -3.38
C VAL A 413 5.56 -7.09 -2.51
N GLY A 414 5.09 -7.39 -1.30
CA GLY A 414 4.61 -6.38 -0.34
C GLY A 414 3.15 -5.97 -0.51
N TRP A 415 2.50 -6.41 -1.59
CA TRP A 415 1.10 -6.07 -1.89
C TRP A 415 0.14 -7.22 -1.59
N GLY A 416 -1.08 -6.84 -1.22
CA GLY A 416 -2.24 -7.71 -1.12
C GLY A 416 -3.29 -7.36 -2.17
N ASP A 417 -4.16 -8.32 -2.43
CA ASP A 417 -5.41 -8.13 -3.15
C ASP A 417 -6.57 -8.35 -2.20
N THR A 418 -7.54 -7.44 -2.17
CA THR A 418 -8.70 -7.48 -1.29
C THR A 418 -9.99 -7.66 -2.06
N TYR A 419 -10.76 -8.65 -1.65
CA TYR A 419 -12.15 -8.81 -2.07
C TYR A 419 -13.09 -8.44 -0.92
N ASP A 420 -13.83 -7.37 -1.13
CA ASP A 420 -14.75 -6.81 -0.15
C ASP A 420 -15.99 -7.68 0.09
N GLN A 421 -16.56 -7.57 1.29
CA GLN A 421 -17.72 -8.31 1.76
C GLN A 421 -18.99 -8.17 0.90
N TYR A 422 -19.11 -7.17 0.05
CA TYR A 422 -20.24 -6.97 -0.86
C TYR A 422 -20.03 -7.56 -2.27
N VAL A 423 -18.87 -8.13 -2.53
CA VAL A 423 -18.58 -8.84 -3.77
C VAL A 423 -19.36 -10.16 -3.79
N ALA A 424 -19.89 -10.50 -4.95
CA ALA A 424 -20.69 -11.73 -5.11
C ALA A 424 -19.91 -12.98 -4.71
N GLY A 425 -20.46 -13.78 -3.81
CA GLY A 425 -19.86 -15.01 -3.29
C GLY A 425 -19.04 -14.85 -2.02
N GLN A 426 -18.77 -13.61 -1.54
CA GLN A 426 -18.12 -13.34 -0.23
C GLN A 426 -19.12 -13.46 0.93
N ALA A 427 -19.85 -14.59 0.97
CA ALA A 427 -20.84 -14.85 2.00
C ALA A 427 -21.01 -16.34 2.29
N PHE A 428 -21.42 -16.65 3.51
CA PHE A 428 -21.94 -17.96 3.91
C PHE A 428 -23.43 -17.84 4.21
N ASP A 429 -24.22 -18.80 3.73
CA ASP A 429 -25.59 -18.97 4.18
C ASP A 429 -25.57 -19.61 5.58
N ILE A 430 -25.97 -18.84 6.59
CA ILE A 430 -25.95 -19.24 8.01
C ILE A 430 -27.35 -19.46 8.57
N THR A 431 -28.37 -19.58 7.71
CA THR A 431 -29.79 -19.68 8.08
C THR A 431 -30.04 -20.76 9.12
N ASP A 432 -29.53 -21.96 8.87
CA ASP A 432 -29.76 -23.13 9.71
C ASP A 432 -28.68 -23.32 10.79
N LEU A 433 -27.69 -22.43 10.87
CA LEU A 433 -26.63 -22.57 11.86
C LEU A 433 -27.09 -22.13 13.27
N PRO A 434 -26.77 -22.88 14.31
CA PRO A 434 -27.03 -22.45 15.69
C PRO A 434 -26.14 -21.28 16.10
N ASN A 435 -26.55 -20.54 17.14
CA ASN A 435 -25.66 -19.61 17.82
C ASN A 435 -24.46 -20.37 18.40
N GLY A 436 -23.28 -19.81 18.27
CA GLY A 436 -22.08 -20.50 18.71
C GLY A 436 -20.80 -19.79 18.30
N THR A 437 -19.70 -20.48 18.56
CA THR A 437 -18.36 -20.09 18.12
C THR A 437 -18.07 -20.76 16.79
N TYR A 438 -17.55 -19.98 15.83
CA TYR A 438 -17.15 -20.43 14.51
C TYR A 438 -15.81 -19.81 14.14
N TYR A 439 -15.20 -20.33 13.07
CA TYR A 439 -14.00 -19.75 12.47
C TYR A 439 -14.23 -19.57 10.97
N VAL A 440 -13.97 -18.38 10.47
CA VAL A 440 -13.86 -18.13 9.03
C VAL A 440 -12.42 -18.45 8.64
N ARG A 441 -12.23 -19.50 7.87
CA ARG A 441 -10.94 -19.90 7.33
C ARG A 441 -10.75 -19.31 5.95
N VAL A 442 -9.63 -18.63 5.77
CA VAL A 442 -9.07 -18.21 4.48
C VAL A 442 -7.94 -19.17 4.14
N HIS A 443 -7.96 -19.74 2.93
CA HIS A 443 -6.93 -20.66 2.48
C HIS A 443 -6.53 -20.30 1.04
N VAL A 444 -5.40 -19.59 0.87
CA VAL A 444 -4.82 -19.23 -0.43
C VAL A 444 -4.08 -20.43 -1.02
N ASN A 445 -4.08 -20.54 -2.35
CA ASN A 445 -3.47 -21.66 -3.10
C ASN A 445 -3.91 -23.06 -2.58
N PRO A 446 -5.24 -23.30 -2.40
CA PRO A 446 -5.74 -24.48 -1.69
C PRO A 446 -5.48 -25.81 -2.41
N LEU A 447 -5.11 -25.78 -3.67
CA LEU A 447 -4.76 -26.96 -4.47
C LEU A 447 -3.25 -27.15 -4.62
N GLY A 448 -2.41 -26.22 -4.11
CA GLY A 448 -0.97 -26.24 -4.33
C GLY A 448 -0.58 -26.12 -5.80
N ALA A 449 -1.42 -25.47 -6.62
CA ALA A 449 -1.18 -25.34 -8.05
C ALA A 449 -0.09 -24.31 -8.37
N MET A 450 0.00 -23.25 -7.55
CA MET A 450 1.06 -22.25 -7.65
C MET A 450 2.31 -22.72 -6.93
N ILE A 451 3.46 -22.47 -7.54
CA ILE A 451 4.77 -22.75 -6.95
C ILE A 451 5.18 -21.50 -6.16
N GLU A 452 5.38 -21.69 -4.87
CA GLU A 452 5.70 -20.62 -3.91
C GLU A 452 6.79 -21.05 -2.92
N SER A 453 7.40 -20.08 -2.25
CA SER A 453 8.54 -20.33 -1.35
C SER A 453 8.12 -21.00 -0.04
N SER A 454 6.89 -20.78 0.43
CA SER A 454 6.33 -21.39 1.64
C SER A 454 4.83 -21.59 1.50
N THR A 455 4.30 -22.70 1.98
CA THR A 455 2.87 -22.96 2.10
C THR A 455 2.41 -23.02 3.57
N ALA A 456 3.31 -22.72 4.51
CA ALA A 456 3.02 -22.80 5.94
C ALA A 456 2.11 -21.68 6.45
N ASN A 457 2.00 -20.60 5.70
CA ASN A 457 1.23 -19.38 5.98
C ASN A 457 0.02 -19.17 5.05
N ASN A 458 -0.33 -20.22 4.28
CA ASN A 458 -1.46 -20.16 3.33
C ASN A 458 -2.84 -20.24 4.01
N VAL A 459 -2.91 -20.44 5.32
CA VAL A 459 -4.17 -20.64 6.04
C VAL A 459 -4.23 -19.75 7.27
N GLU A 460 -5.32 -18.99 7.38
CA GLU A 460 -5.65 -18.20 8.57
C GLU A 460 -7.10 -18.42 9.01
N ASP A 461 -7.30 -18.60 10.32
CA ASP A 461 -8.61 -18.86 10.93
C ASP A 461 -9.07 -17.68 11.79
N ARG A 462 -10.11 -16.98 11.36
CA ARG A 462 -10.69 -15.86 12.11
C ARG A 462 -11.81 -16.32 13.03
N LEU A 463 -11.61 -16.18 14.34
CA LEU A 463 -12.65 -16.46 15.34
C LEU A 463 -13.83 -15.49 15.23
N ILE A 464 -15.04 -16.04 15.21
CA ILE A 464 -16.29 -15.29 15.30
C ILE A 464 -17.28 -15.92 16.28
N ARG A 465 -18.26 -15.14 16.73
CA ARG A 465 -19.39 -15.64 17.51
C ARG A 465 -20.71 -15.25 16.86
N LEU A 466 -21.47 -16.24 16.43
CA LEU A 466 -22.78 -16.02 15.85
C LEU A 466 -23.83 -15.97 16.95
N ARG A 467 -24.69 -14.96 16.92
CA ARG A 467 -25.73 -14.70 17.91
C ARG A 467 -27.02 -14.21 17.25
N GLY A 468 -28.09 -14.17 18.03
CA GLY A 468 -29.39 -13.65 17.58
C GLY A 468 -30.36 -14.75 17.20
N LYS A 469 -31.51 -14.36 16.65
CA LYS A 469 -32.56 -15.27 16.15
C LYS A 469 -32.49 -15.32 14.62
N PRO A 470 -33.00 -16.37 13.97
CA PRO A 470 -33.20 -16.36 12.52
C PRO A 470 -33.89 -15.07 12.04
N GLY A 471 -33.44 -14.48 10.97
CA GLY A 471 -33.84 -13.17 10.44
C GLY A 471 -33.25 -11.96 11.17
N HIS A 472 -32.56 -12.16 12.30
CA HIS A 472 -31.93 -11.12 13.13
C HIS A 472 -30.56 -11.59 13.67
N ARG A 473 -29.80 -12.28 12.87
CA ARG A 473 -28.45 -12.75 13.21
C ARG A 473 -27.50 -11.58 13.41
N ARG A 474 -26.53 -11.78 14.29
CA ARG A 474 -25.43 -10.84 14.53
C ARG A 474 -24.12 -11.63 14.65
N VAL A 475 -23.08 -11.13 14.04
CA VAL A 475 -21.71 -11.61 14.24
C VAL A 475 -21.01 -10.72 15.27
N VAL A 476 -20.23 -11.33 16.15
CA VAL A 476 -19.31 -10.66 17.08
C VAL A 476 -17.93 -11.17 16.75
N VAL A 477 -17.05 -10.26 16.35
CA VAL A 477 -15.67 -10.54 15.94
C VAL A 477 -14.74 -9.93 16.97
N PRO A 478 -13.97 -10.72 17.72
CA PRO A 478 -12.97 -10.18 18.64
C PRO A 478 -11.85 -9.43 17.87
N PRO A 479 -11.16 -8.46 18.48
CA PRO A 479 -9.97 -7.87 17.87
C PRO A 479 -8.93 -8.93 17.48
N TRP A 480 -8.22 -8.71 16.39
CA TRP A 480 -7.14 -9.57 15.94
C TRP A 480 -5.80 -8.89 16.27
N HIS A 481 -4.98 -9.50 17.09
CA HIS A 481 -3.76 -8.87 17.65
C HIS A 481 -4.02 -7.45 18.22
N GLY A 482 -5.16 -7.26 18.88
CA GLY A 482 -5.55 -5.96 19.39
C GLY A 482 -6.09 -4.97 18.35
N ILE A 483 -6.11 -5.32 17.08
CA ILE A 483 -6.60 -4.51 15.97
C ILE A 483 -8.11 -4.75 15.80
N ASP A 484 -8.90 -3.68 15.80
CA ASP A 484 -10.31 -3.73 15.42
C ASP A 484 -10.42 -3.73 13.90
N THR A 485 -10.54 -4.92 13.32
CA THR A 485 -10.64 -5.11 11.87
C THR A 485 -12.06 -4.89 11.32
N GLU A 486 -13.03 -4.62 12.17
CA GLU A 486 -14.45 -4.49 11.79
C GLU A 486 -14.88 -3.02 11.63
N ASN A 487 -14.17 -2.08 12.27
CA ASN A 487 -14.48 -0.66 12.25
C ASN A 487 -13.43 0.16 11.48
N VAL A 488 -12.71 -0.46 10.57
CA VAL A 488 -11.72 0.23 9.74
C VAL A 488 -12.41 0.90 8.56
N CYS A 489 -12.18 2.18 8.40
CA CYS A 489 -12.62 2.92 7.23
C CYS A 489 -11.49 2.97 6.19
N PHE A 490 -11.59 2.15 5.13
CA PHE A 490 -10.61 2.10 4.03
C PHE A 490 -10.64 3.34 3.13
N TYR A 491 -11.74 4.07 3.10
CA TYR A 491 -11.98 5.24 2.24
C TYR A 491 -12.13 6.55 3.01
N CYS A 492 -11.79 6.56 4.31
CA CYS A 492 -11.80 7.78 5.13
C CYS A 492 -10.46 8.52 4.99
N PHE A 493 -10.25 9.18 3.84
CA PHE A 493 -9.12 10.05 3.57
C PHE A 493 -9.49 11.52 3.72
#